data_40ca6e9183de55465513fd1728b3c210
#
_entry.id   40ca6e9183de55465513fd1728b3c210
#
_cell.length_a   1.000
_cell.length_b   1.000
_cell.length_c   1.000
_cell.angle_alpha   90.00
_cell.angle_beta   90.00
_cell.angle_gamma   90.00
#
_symmetry.space_group_name_H-M   'P 1'
#
loop_
_entity.id
_entity.type
_entity.pdbx_description
1 polymer ?
#
loop_
_entity_poly.entity_id
_entity_poly.type
_entity_poly.pdbx_seq_one_letter_code
_entity_poly.pdbx_strand_id
1 'polypeptide(L)'
;MYHGYSVQHERFMWDARCEPAVIDCFAKLWGTEKLLVSFDAMNLTVPVARGAPVAPWPHVDQSPHRKGMQCVQGILNLRPNGPQDGGLVVLKGSSKLNEQFFKTHDATDNKTWGSPDWFGFSEEEVQWFRDRGCEQVKVCAGPGDLVLWDSRTVHYNVLPETENTRAVLCKSCCTEPSLSGS
;
A
#
# COMPACT_ATOMS: atom_id res chain seq x y z
N MET A 1 1.56 12.04 4.20
CA MET A 1 0.16 11.76 3.80
C MET A 1 -0.75 12.80 4.44
N TYR A 2 -1.70 13.37 3.69
CA TYR A 2 -2.63 14.38 4.19
C TYR A 2 -3.90 13.70 4.69
N HIS A 3 -4.08 13.68 6.02
CA HIS A 3 -5.27 13.16 6.69
C HIS A 3 -6.13 14.28 7.32
N GLY A 4 -5.59 15.51 7.37
CA GLY A 4 -6.28 16.65 7.96
C GLY A 4 -7.35 17.25 7.04
N TYR A 5 -8.16 18.14 7.61
CA TYR A 5 -9.19 18.94 6.89
C TYR A 5 -10.21 18.11 6.11
N SER A 6 -10.44 16.87 6.48
CA SER A 6 -11.37 15.95 5.80
C SER A 6 -11.08 15.78 4.30
N VAL A 7 -9.82 15.88 3.89
CA VAL A 7 -9.40 15.77 2.48
C VAL A 7 -9.91 14.50 1.80
N GLN A 8 -10.06 13.41 2.56
CA GLN A 8 -10.62 12.15 2.07
C GLN A 8 -12.07 12.26 1.59
N HIS A 9 -12.80 13.31 1.97
CA HIS A 9 -14.18 13.58 1.56
C HIS A 9 -14.30 14.69 0.51
N GLU A 10 -13.20 15.29 0.08
CA GLU A 10 -13.20 16.28 -0.98
C GLU A 10 -13.68 15.70 -2.32
N ARG A 11 -14.28 16.54 -3.14
CA ARG A 11 -14.90 16.14 -4.39
C ARG A 11 -13.92 15.39 -5.31
N PHE A 12 -12.70 15.89 -5.48
CA PHE A 12 -11.70 15.25 -6.34
C PHE A 12 -11.32 13.82 -5.87
N MET A 13 -11.39 13.54 -4.56
CA MET A 13 -11.18 12.20 -4.02
C MET A 13 -12.33 11.28 -4.40
N TRP A 14 -13.57 11.78 -4.35
CA TRP A 14 -14.75 11.03 -4.76
C TRP A 14 -14.81 10.85 -6.28
N ASP A 15 -14.52 11.89 -7.06
CA ASP A 15 -14.44 11.80 -8.52
C ASP A 15 -13.47 10.68 -8.92
N ALA A 16 -12.30 10.63 -8.27
CA ALA A 16 -11.32 9.57 -8.52
C ALA A 16 -11.78 8.18 -8.04
N ARG A 17 -12.52 8.06 -6.93
CA ARG A 17 -13.07 6.76 -6.46
C ARG A 17 -14.17 6.25 -7.37
N CYS A 18 -14.96 7.15 -7.92
CA CYS A 18 -16.09 6.85 -8.81
C CYS A 18 -15.68 6.78 -10.28
N GLU A 19 -14.41 6.99 -10.62
CA GLU A 19 -13.93 6.84 -12.00
C GLU A 19 -14.19 5.41 -12.50
N PRO A 20 -14.98 5.22 -13.57
CA PRO A 20 -15.37 3.89 -14.04
C PRO A 20 -14.17 2.97 -14.31
N ALA A 21 -13.10 3.48 -14.88
CA ALA A 21 -11.89 2.71 -15.15
C ALA A 21 -11.22 2.20 -13.86
N VAL A 22 -11.28 2.97 -12.79
CA VAL A 22 -10.76 2.56 -11.47
C VAL A 22 -11.62 1.47 -10.85
N ILE A 23 -12.96 1.66 -10.86
CA ILE A 23 -13.91 0.66 -10.34
C ILE A 23 -13.74 -0.66 -11.11
N ASP A 24 -13.66 -0.61 -12.44
CA ASP A 24 -13.52 -1.78 -13.29
C ASP A 24 -12.24 -2.60 -13.00
N CYS A 25 -11.13 -1.93 -12.67
CA CYS A 25 -9.90 -2.62 -12.26
C CYS A 25 -10.12 -3.45 -10.98
N PHE A 26 -10.74 -2.88 -9.96
CA PHE A 26 -11.03 -3.59 -8.72
C PHE A 26 -12.11 -4.66 -8.92
N ALA A 27 -13.15 -4.38 -9.70
CA ALA A 27 -14.21 -5.34 -9.99
C ALA A 27 -13.68 -6.59 -10.72
N LYS A 28 -12.79 -6.41 -11.69
CA LYS A 28 -12.10 -7.52 -12.37
C LYS A 28 -11.24 -8.33 -11.43
N LEU A 29 -10.50 -7.67 -10.54
CA LEU A 29 -9.62 -8.32 -9.59
C LEU A 29 -10.40 -9.15 -8.56
N TRP A 30 -11.52 -8.62 -8.07
CA TRP A 30 -12.36 -9.29 -7.08
C TRP A 30 -13.45 -10.20 -7.68
N GLY A 31 -13.69 -10.12 -9.00
CA GLY A 31 -14.76 -10.88 -9.68
C GLY A 31 -16.17 -10.43 -9.29
N THR A 32 -16.34 -9.22 -8.79
CA THR A 32 -17.61 -8.65 -8.35
C THR A 32 -17.62 -7.13 -8.42
N GLU A 33 -18.78 -6.55 -8.68
CA GLU A 33 -19.01 -5.10 -8.62
C GLU A 33 -19.40 -4.61 -7.21
N LYS A 34 -19.64 -5.54 -6.27
CA LYS A 34 -19.94 -5.19 -4.87
C LYS A 34 -18.64 -4.91 -4.11
N LEU A 35 -18.22 -3.68 -4.20
CA LEU A 35 -16.94 -3.22 -3.66
C LEU A 35 -17.14 -2.25 -2.50
N LEU A 36 -16.31 -2.37 -1.49
CA LEU A 36 -16.18 -1.39 -0.40
C LEU A 36 -14.88 -0.61 -0.62
N VAL A 37 -14.99 0.71 -0.61
CA VAL A 37 -13.84 1.61 -0.76
C VAL A 37 -13.48 2.24 0.57
N SER A 38 -12.19 2.33 0.86
CA SER A 38 -11.68 3.02 2.04
C SER A 38 -11.69 4.55 1.86
N PHE A 39 -11.67 5.24 2.99
CA PHE A 39 -11.49 6.70 3.04
C PHE A 39 -10.02 7.08 3.17
N ASP A 40 -9.20 6.54 2.28
CA ASP A 40 -7.78 6.84 2.24
C ASP A 40 -7.50 8.29 1.83
N ALA A 41 -6.32 8.76 2.19
CA ALA A 41 -5.90 10.13 2.01
C ALA A 41 -5.18 10.38 0.68
N MET A 42 -4.84 11.63 0.44
CA MET A 42 -3.91 12.03 -0.60
C MET A 42 -2.47 12.01 -0.09
N ASN A 43 -1.54 11.57 -0.90
CA ASN A 43 -0.13 11.75 -0.63
C ASN A 43 0.46 12.77 -1.62
N LEU A 44 0.97 13.86 -1.07
CA LEU A 44 1.75 14.86 -1.78
C LEU A 44 3.14 14.91 -1.15
N THR A 45 4.14 14.51 -1.90
CA THR A 45 5.54 14.58 -1.48
C THR A 45 6.22 15.66 -2.30
N VAL A 46 6.52 16.77 -1.65
CA VAL A 46 7.29 17.86 -2.24
C VAL A 46 8.78 17.62 -2.00
N PRO A 47 9.66 18.09 -2.90
CA PRO A 47 11.08 18.10 -2.64
C PRO A 47 11.34 18.87 -1.33
N VAL A 48 11.97 18.21 -0.38
CA VAL A 48 12.42 18.88 0.85
C VAL A 48 13.91 19.13 0.73
N ALA A 49 14.36 20.28 1.21
CA ALA A 49 15.79 20.51 1.40
C ALA A 49 16.36 19.29 2.14
N ARG A 50 17.43 18.70 1.62
CA ARG A 50 18.01 17.43 2.06
C ARG A 50 18.08 17.38 3.59
N GLY A 51 17.08 16.76 4.18
CA GLY A 51 17.03 16.45 5.61
C GLY A 51 17.79 15.15 5.92
N ALA A 52 17.76 14.75 7.17
CA ALA A 52 18.32 13.45 7.55
C ALA A 52 17.62 12.32 6.77
N PRO A 53 18.36 11.28 6.34
CA PRO A 53 17.76 10.12 5.69
C PRO A 53 16.66 9.52 6.57
N VAL A 54 15.50 9.28 6.00
CA VAL A 54 14.45 8.53 6.69
C VAL A 54 14.76 7.05 6.50
N ALA A 55 14.95 6.34 7.61
CA ALA A 55 15.18 4.90 7.55
C ALA A 55 13.96 4.20 6.89
N PRO A 56 14.20 3.15 6.09
CA PRO A 56 13.13 2.30 5.60
C PRO A 56 12.27 1.76 6.77
N TRP A 57 10.97 1.69 6.56
CA TRP A 57 9.99 1.20 7.53
C TRP A 57 9.07 0.16 6.88
N PRO A 58 9.63 -0.97 6.45
CA PRO A 58 8.89 -2.00 5.74
C PRO A 58 7.74 -2.55 6.60
N HIS A 59 6.56 -2.68 6.01
CA HIS A 59 5.35 -3.12 6.70
C HIS A 59 4.37 -3.80 5.75
N VAL A 60 3.36 -4.40 6.31
CA VAL A 60 2.12 -4.82 5.64
C VAL A 60 0.93 -4.15 6.30
N ASP A 61 -0.11 -3.88 5.51
CA ASP A 61 -1.36 -3.28 5.99
C ASP A 61 -2.47 -4.34 6.11
N GLN A 62 -2.08 -5.50 6.60
CA GLN A 62 -3.02 -6.56 6.96
C GLN A 62 -2.59 -7.21 8.27
N SER A 63 -3.56 -7.44 9.15
CA SER A 63 -3.32 -8.15 10.41
C SER A 63 -2.63 -9.51 10.17
N PRO A 64 -1.60 -9.85 10.95
CA PRO A 64 -0.99 -11.18 10.95
C PRO A 64 -1.99 -12.33 11.22
N HIS A 65 -3.10 -12.02 11.89
CA HIS A 65 -4.14 -12.99 12.25
C HIS A 65 -5.16 -13.22 11.14
N ARG A 66 -5.16 -12.40 10.08
CA ARG A 66 -6.04 -12.56 8.92
C ARG A 66 -5.35 -13.41 7.86
N LYS A 67 -6.09 -14.40 7.33
CA LYS A 67 -5.59 -15.29 6.27
C LYS A 67 -6.15 -14.88 4.92
N GLY A 68 -5.39 -15.19 3.87
CA GLY A 68 -5.76 -14.87 2.50
C GLY A 68 -5.69 -13.36 2.20
N MET A 69 -6.02 -12.99 0.99
CA MET A 69 -6.09 -11.60 0.54
C MET A 69 -7.41 -10.99 1.02
N GLN A 70 -7.33 -9.99 1.90
CA GLN A 70 -8.52 -9.33 2.47
C GLN A 70 -8.76 -7.96 1.83
N CYS A 71 -7.71 -7.33 1.36
CA CYS A 71 -7.77 -5.99 0.79
C CYS A 71 -6.74 -5.85 -0.34
N VAL A 72 -7.09 -5.07 -1.35
CA VAL A 72 -6.16 -4.59 -2.37
C VAL A 72 -6.02 -3.10 -2.20
N GLN A 73 -4.79 -2.70 -1.97
CA GLN A 73 -4.43 -1.29 -1.88
C GLN A 73 -4.13 -0.74 -3.26
N GLY A 74 -4.35 0.55 -3.44
CA GLY A 74 -4.12 1.22 -4.70
C GLY A 74 -3.68 2.66 -4.56
N ILE A 75 -2.93 3.13 -5.54
CA ILE A 75 -2.64 4.55 -5.74
C ILE A 75 -2.91 4.93 -7.18
N LEU A 76 -3.73 5.96 -7.36
CA LEU A 76 -3.88 6.64 -8.64
C LEU A 76 -2.79 7.70 -8.74
N ASN A 77 -1.90 7.54 -9.69
CA ASN A 77 -0.75 8.41 -9.87
C ASN A 77 -1.14 9.65 -10.69
N LEU A 78 -0.84 10.85 -10.18
CA LEU A 78 -1.24 12.11 -10.82
C LEU A 78 -0.10 12.81 -11.56
N ARG A 79 1.14 12.43 -11.29
CA ARG A 79 2.33 13.03 -11.90
C ARG A 79 3.35 11.95 -12.26
N PRO A 80 4.28 12.19 -13.19
CA PRO A 80 5.36 11.24 -13.43
C PRO A 80 6.06 10.84 -12.12
N ASN A 81 6.31 9.54 -11.94
CA ASN A 81 7.03 8.99 -10.80
C ASN A 81 8.06 7.97 -11.30
N GLY A 82 9.26 8.45 -11.52
CA GLY A 82 10.41 7.68 -11.98
C GLY A 82 11.21 7.02 -10.84
N PRO A 83 12.34 6.41 -11.16
CA PRO A 83 13.15 5.64 -10.20
C PRO A 83 13.62 6.46 -8.99
N GLN A 84 13.90 7.75 -9.18
CA GLN A 84 14.44 8.64 -8.16
C GLN A 84 13.41 9.62 -7.57
N ASP A 85 12.15 9.55 -8.00
CA ASP A 85 11.10 10.50 -7.60
C ASP A 85 10.42 10.14 -6.27
N GLY A 86 10.99 9.24 -5.50
CA GLY A 86 10.40 8.79 -4.25
C GLY A 86 9.18 7.89 -4.42
N GLY A 87 8.48 7.61 -3.34
CA GLY A 87 7.23 6.84 -3.34
C GLY A 87 7.40 5.35 -3.09
N LEU A 88 6.52 4.56 -3.67
CA LEU A 88 6.32 3.16 -3.31
C LEU A 88 7.51 2.26 -3.67
N VAL A 89 7.98 1.53 -2.68
CA VAL A 89 8.91 0.40 -2.81
C VAL A 89 8.19 -0.83 -2.29
N VAL A 90 8.25 -1.92 -3.03
CA VAL A 90 7.66 -3.20 -2.65
C VAL A 90 8.72 -4.30 -2.60
N LEU A 91 8.50 -5.28 -1.76
CA LEU A 91 9.24 -6.52 -1.77
C LEU A 91 8.44 -7.54 -2.61
N LYS A 92 8.75 -7.59 -3.90
CA LYS A 92 8.04 -8.39 -4.91
C LYS A 92 8.06 -9.86 -4.52
N GLY A 93 6.89 -10.47 -4.46
CA GLY A 93 6.71 -11.87 -4.08
C GLY A 93 6.39 -12.09 -2.60
N SER A 94 6.56 -11.09 -1.73
CA SER A 94 6.38 -11.23 -0.28
C SER A 94 4.95 -11.59 0.14
N SER A 95 3.92 -11.14 -0.59
CA SER A 95 2.53 -11.49 -0.27
C SER A 95 2.27 -13.00 -0.31
N LYS A 96 2.97 -13.74 -1.18
CA LYS A 96 2.86 -15.21 -1.27
C LYS A 96 3.50 -15.93 -0.09
N LEU A 97 4.44 -15.28 0.58
CA LEU A 97 5.16 -15.82 1.74
C LEU A 97 4.60 -15.32 3.08
N ASN A 98 3.64 -14.39 3.06
CA ASN A 98 3.10 -13.75 4.26
C ASN A 98 2.60 -14.77 5.29
N GLU A 99 1.76 -15.72 4.90
CA GLU A 99 1.25 -16.74 5.82
C GLU A 99 2.36 -17.69 6.32
N GLN A 100 3.36 -17.97 5.48
CA GLN A 100 4.50 -18.79 5.89
C GLN A 100 5.36 -18.05 6.92
N PHE A 101 5.57 -16.75 6.73
CA PHE A 101 6.29 -15.92 7.69
C PHE A 101 5.62 -15.96 9.06
N PHE A 102 4.33 -15.66 9.14
CA PHE A 102 3.58 -15.61 10.40
C PHE A 102 3.30 -16.98 11.04
N LYS A 103 3.62 -18.10 10.39
CA LYS A 103 3.64 -19.43 11.04
C LYS A 103 4.90 -19.67 11.87
N THR A 104 5.96 -18.94 11.60
CA THR A 104 7.29 -19.17 12.19
C THR A 104 7.81 -17.99 13.01
N HIS A 105 7.14 -16.84 12.93
CA HIS A 105 7.49 -15.62 13.64
C HIS A 105 6.31 -15.18 14.48
N ASP A 106 6.59 -14.79 15.72
CA ASP A 106 5.56 -14.31 16.62
C ASP A 106 5.08 -12.91 16.18
N ALA A 107 3.77 -12.77 16.03
CA ALA A 107 3.12 -11.51 15.67
C ALA A 107 2.75 -10.65 16.89
N THR A 108 3.03 -11.12 18.11
CA THR A 108 2.60 -10.46 19.35
C THR A 108 3.49 -9.31 19.78
N ASP A 109 4.70 -9.21 19.24
CA ASP A 109 5.58 -8.08 19.54
C ASP A 109 5.09 -6.79 18.91
N ASN A 110 4.74 -5.84 19.75
CA ASN A 110 4.51 -4.37 19.59
C ASN A 110 4.78 -3.67 18.23
N LYS A 111 4.80 -4.41 17.14
CA LYS A 111 5.09 -3.93 15.79
C LYS A 111 3.85 -3.42 15.05
N THR A 112 2.73 -3.34 15.74
CA THR A 112 1.43 -2.98 15.14
C THR A 112 1.10 -1.50 15.23
N TRP A 113 1.93 -0.68 15.86
CA TRP A 113 1.67 0.74 16.16
C TRP A 113 0.26 1.00 16.72
N GLY A 114 -0.29 0.02 17.42
CA GLY A 114 -1.65 0.08 17.95
C GLY A 114 -2.75 -0.15 16.90
N SER A 115 -2.40 -0.46 15.66
CA SER A 115 -3.35 -0.82 14.61
C SER A 115 -3.44 -2.34 14.44
N PRO A 116 -4.64 -2.93 14.46
CA PRO A 116 -4.81 -4.37 14.26
C PRO A 116 -4.46 -4.82 12.83
N ASP A 117 -4.48 -3.91 11.86
CA ASP A 117 -4.25 -4.18 10.44
C ASP A 117 -2.92 -3.57 9.93
N TRP A 118 -1.89 -3.62 10.75
CA TRP A 118 -0.55 -3.17 10.41
C TRP A 118 0.50 -4.02 11.11
N PHE A 119 1.59 -4.35 10.43
CA PHE A 119 2.75 -5.03 11.01
C PHE A 119 4.04 -4.55 10.37
N GLY A 120 4.97 -4.05 11.20
CA GLY A 120 6.29 -3.58 10.78
C GLY A 120 7.34 -4.68 10.85
N PHE A 121 8.25 -4.71 9.89
CA PHE A 121 9.34 -5.69 9.81
C PHE A 121 10.67 -5.10 10.21
N SER A 122 11.49 -5.87 10.93
CA SER A 122 12.91 -5.58 11.13
C SER A 122 13.72 -5.91 9.86
N GLU A 123 14.97 -5.48 9.80
CA GLU A 123 15.83 -5.81 8.65
C GLU A 123 16.09 -7.31 8.54
N GLU A 124 16.22 -8.03 9.66
CA GLU A 124 16.39 -9.48 9.67
C GLU A 124 15.16 -10.19 9.11
N GLU A 125 13.96 -9.68 9.42
CA GLU A 125 12.72 -10.22 8.90
C GLU A 125 12.55 -9.92 7.40
N VAL A 126 12.96 -8.74 6.95
CA VAL A 126 13.03 -8.43 5.51
C VAL A 126 14.04 -9.33 4.80
N GLN A 127 15.18 -9.62 5.44
CA GLN A 127 16.18 -10.53 4.89
C GLN A 127 15.62 -11.95 4.74
N TRP A 128 14.77 -12.41 5.66
CA TRP A 128 14.09 -13.70 5.56
C TRP A 128 13.29 -13.83 4.23
N PHE A 129 12.65 -12.77 3.77
CA PHE A 129 11.95 -12.73 2.48
C PHE A 129 12.94 -12.70 1.30
N ARG A 130 14.02 -11.91 1.41
CA ARG A 130 15.05 -11.83 0.35
C ARG A 130 15.71 -13.18 0.11
N ASP A 131 16.02 -13.92 1.17
CA ASP A 131 16.61 -15.26 1.10
C ASP A 131 15.70 -16.29 0.40
N ARG A 132 14.40 -15.94 0.25
CA ARG A 132 13.39 -16.75 -0.44
C ARG A 132 13.03 -16.19 -1.83
N GLY A 133 13.88 -15.33 -2.36
CA GLY A 133 13.78 -14.81 -3.73
C GLY A 133 12.87 -13.60 -3.88
N CYS A 134 12.48 -12.93 -2.79
CA CYS A 134 11.77 -11.66 -2.89
C CYS A 134 12.73 -10.53 -3.27
N GLU A 135 12.35 -9.74 -4.27
CA GLU A 135 13.14 -8.65 -4.81
C GLU A 135 12.58 -7.28 -4.39
N GLN A 136 13.46 -6.38 -3.96
CA GLN A 136 13.07 -5.00 -3.70
C GLN A 136 12.89 -4.25 -5.02
N VAL A 137 11.71 -3.70 -5.25
CA VAL A 137 11.36 -2.98 -6.48
C VAL A 137 10.81 -1.61 -6.14
N LYS A 138 11.44 -0.55 -6.69
CA LYS A 138 10.84 0.78 -6.73
C LYS A 138 9.79 0.80 -7.85
N VAL A 139 8.56 1.09 -7.46
CA VAL A 139 7.45 1.16 -8.43
C VAL A 139 7.45 2.51 -9.12
N CYS A 140 7.58 2.48 -10.45
CA CYS A 140 7.46 3.66 -11.30
C CYS A 140 6.09 3.68 -11.97
N ALA A 141 5.55 4.89 -12.18
CA ALA A 141 4.23 5.06 -12.78
C ALA A 141 4.10 6.43 -13.48
N GLY A 142 3.34 6.46 -14.56
CA GLY A 142 2.96 7.69 -15.25
C GLY A 142 1.70 8.33 -14.67
N PRO A 143 1.35 9.56 -15.08
CA PRO A 143 0.08 10.17 -14.72
C PRO A 143 -1.10 9.33 -15.26
N GLY A 144 -2.09 9.08 -14.41
CA GLY A 144 -3.25 8.24 -14.74
C GLY A 144 -3.06 6.75 -14.50
N ASP A 145 -1.84 6.28 -14.21
CA ASP A 145 -1.63 4.89 -13.86
C ASP A 145 -2.24 4.58 -12.48
N LEU A 146 -2.94 3.47 -12.41
CA LEU A 146 -3.44 2.88 -11.17
C LEU A 146 -2.53 1.72 -10.77
N VAL A 147 -1.73 1.93 -9.73
CA VAL A 147 -0.87 0.88 -9.14
C VAL A 147 -1.66 0.15 -8.07
N LEU A 148 -1.74 -1.17 -8.16
CA LEU A 148 -2.46 -2.03 -7.21
C LEU A 148 -1.51 -3.04 -6.57
N TRP A 149 -1.70 -3.32 -5.27
CA TRP A 149 -0.98 -4.38 -4.58
C TRP A 149 -1.83 -5.02 -3.48
N ASP A 150 -1.58 -6.28 -3.24
CA ASP A 150 -2.14 -7.06 -2.15
C ASP A 150 -1.69 -6.48 -0.80
N SER A 151 -2.58 -6.26 0.15
CA SER A 151 -2.29 -5.69 1.48
C SER A 151 -1.25 -6.49 2.28
N ARG A 152 -0.98 -7.74 1.90
CA ARG A 152 0.08 -8.60 2.47
C ARG A 152 1.46 -8.37 1.86
N THR A 153 1.59 -7.52 0.85
CA THR A 153 2.89 -7.20 0.24
C THR A 153 3.68 -6.32 1.17
N VAL A 154 4.89 -6.73 1.53
CA VAL A 154 5.81 -5.88 2.29
C VAL A 154 6.17 -4.67 1.45
N HIS A 155 5.92 -3.48 1.98
CA HIS A 155 6.15 -2.24 1.26
C HIS A 155 6.49 -1.08 2.20
N TYR A 156 6.97 0.00 1.62
CA TYR A 156 7.23 1.27 2.29
C TYR A 156 7.37 2.39 1.26
N ASN A 157 7.48 3.64 1.71
CA ASN A 157 7.75 4.76 0.83
C ASN A 157 9.16 5.31 1.07
N VAL A 158 9.80 5.77 -0.01
CA VAL A 158 11.08 6.48 0.02
C VAL A 158 10.89 7.95 -0.36
N LEU A 159 11.80 8.80 0.12
CA LEU A 159 11.81 10.22 -0.24
C LEU A 159 12.37 10.42 -1.65
N PRO A 160 11.99 11.50 -2.35
CA PRO A 160 12.53 11.82 -3.67
C PRO A 160 13.99 12.28 -3.54
N GLU A 161 14.80 11.89 -4.53
CA GLU A 161 16.17 12.38 -4.75
C GLU A 161 16.19 13.51 -5.79
N THR A 162 15.07 13.75 -6.46
CA THR A 162 14.86 14.77 -7.49
C THR A 162 14.06 15.95 -6.94
N GLU A 163 13.94 17.01 -7.74
CA GLU A 163 13.07 18.17 -7.47
C GLU A 163 11.62 17.92 -7.92
N ASN A 164 11.26 16.71 -8.30
CA ASN A 164 9.92 16.38 -8.75
C ASN A 164 8.96 16.19 -7.56
N THR A 165 7.82 16.85 -7.63
CA THR A 165 6.74 16.62 -6.68
C THR A 165 5.98 15.36 -7.07
N ARG A 166 5.85 14.42 -6.13
CA ARG A 166 4.98 13.25 -6.27
C ARG A 166 3.59 13.60 -5.74
N ALA A 167 2.56 13.27 -6.51
CA ALA A 167 1.17 13.43 -6.11
C ALA A 167 0.39 12.17 -6.48
N VAL A 168 -0.26 11.56 -5.47
CA VAL A 168 -1.08 10.36 -5.66
C VAL A 168 -2.32 10.40 -4.77
N LEU A 169 -3.40 9.78 -5.25
CA LEU A 169 -4.61 9.53 -4.48
C LEU A 169 -4.59 8.08 -4.01
N CYS A 170 -4.58 7.88 -2.69
CA CYS A 170 -4.59 6.55 -2.11
C CYS A 170 -6.01 5.98 -2.15
N LYS A 171 -6.10 4.69 -2.45
CA LYS A 171 -7.35 3.94 -2.51
C LYS A 171 -7.09 2.52 -2.07
N SER A 172 -7.98 2.00 -1.25
CA SER A 172 -7.98 0.58 -0.93
C SER A 172 -9.38 0.05 -1.17
N CYS A 173 -9.47 -1.17 -1.67
CA CYS A 173 -10.76 -1.78 -1.95
C CYS A 173 -10.79 -3.22 -1.45
N CYS A 174 -11.86 -3.52 -0.76
CA CYS A 174 -12.19 -4.84 -0.25
C CYS A 174 -13.54 -5.27 -0.84
N THR A 175 -13.86 -6.54 -0.77
CA THR A 175 -15.23 -7.02 -0.93
C THR A 175 -15.93 -7.02 0.41
N GLU A 176 -17.28 -6.99 0.40
CA GLU A 176 -18.03 -7.29 1.62
C GLU A 176 -17.55 -8.63 2.18
N PRO A 177 -17.32 -8.74 3.50
CA PRO A 177 -17.09 -10.04 4.10
C PRO A 177 -18.26 -10.93 3.71
N SER A 178 -17.97 -12.09 3.10
CA SER A 178 -19.02 -13.08 2.90
C SER A 178 -19.57 -13.40 4.30
N LEU A 179 -20.82 -13.08 4.54
CA LEU A 179 -21.57 -13.57 5.68
C LEU A 179 -21.78 -15.08 5.48
N SER A 180 -20.67 -15.84 5.48
CA SER A 180 -20.72 -17.28 5.53
C SER A 180 -21.12 -17.64 6.96
N GLY A 181 -22.32 -18.13 7.07
CA GLY A 181 -23.12 -18.45 8.22
C GLY A 181 -22.40 -18.95 9.46
N SER A 182 -22.95 -18.47 10.54
CA SER A 182 -22.92 -19.10 11.86
C SER A 182 -23.25 -20.58 11.81
#